data_19b7b6f743eb5e9566c2bc7f6a89e78a
#
_entry.id   19b7b6f743eb5e9566c2bc7f6a89e78a
#
_cell.length_a   1.000
_cell.length_b   1.000
_cell.length_c   1.000
_cell.angle_alpha   90.00
_cell.angle_beta   90.00
_cell.angle_gamma   90.00
#
_symmetry.space_group_name_H-M   'P 1'
#
loop_
_entity.id
_entity.type
_entity.pdbx_description
1 polymer ?
#
loop_
_entity_poly.entity_id
_entity_poly.type
_entity_poly.pdbx_seq_one_letter_code
_entity_poly.pdbx_strand_id
1 'polypeptide(L)'
;MKIKSVRAVAVDVTPRPTTPPRVPKQATDGFVSPMHRYPEMKRGDWGNDWTRTACVVTADDGTWGFGLTLHSGPTVSLINDHFAKLIEGEDVMATERHWDVMQKSSSPYGTAGLPSFAISAVDNALWDLKGKILNRPVYELIG
;
A
#
# COMPACT_ATOMS: atom_id res chain seq x y z
N MET A 1 21.10 -8.65 -9.02
CA MET A 1 20.83 -8.12 -7.65
C MET A 1 19.51 -8.67 -7.18
N LYS A 2 19.46 -9.19 -5.97
CA LYS A 2 18.29 -9.90 -5.47
C LYS A 2 17.61 -9.15 -4.33
N ILE A 3 16.30 -9.34 -4.19
CA ILE A 3 15.53 -8.85 -3.05
C ILE A 3 15.94 -9.67 -1.82
N LYS A 4 16.57 -9.00 -0.86
CA LYS A 4 16.97 -9.62 0.41
C LYS A 4 15.81 -9.74 1.38
N SER A 5 14.97 -8.68 1.47
CA SER A 5 13.83 -8.67 2.36
C SER A 5 12.76 -7.67 1.92
N VAL A 6 11.51 -8.00 2.24
CA VAL A 6 10.34 -7.13 2.12
C VAL A 6 9.69 -7.05 3.49
N ARG A 7 9.60 -5.83 4.07
CA ARG A 7 9.05 -5.64 5.42
C ARG A 7 8.09 -4.47 5.46
N ALA A 8 6.95 -4.72 6.06
CA ALA A 8 5.93 -3.71 6.29
C ALA A 8 5.67 -3.52 7.78
N VAL A 9 5.43 -2.28 8.16
CA VAL A 9 5.08 -1.87 9.53
C VAL A 9 3.97 -0.84 9.53
N ALA A 10 3.16 -0.83 10.58
CA ALA A 10 2.22 0.24 10.80
C ALA A 10 2.95 1.51 11.22
N VAL A 11 2.58 2.65 10.62
CA VAL A 11 3.15 3.95 10.92
C VAL A 11 2.05 4.99 11.07
N ASP A 12 2.17 5.84 12.06
CA ASP A 12 1.31 7.01 12.21
C ASP A 12 2.00 8.22 11.58
N VAL A 13 1.57 8.56 10.38
CA VAL A 13 2.01 9.73 9.63
C VAL A 13 0.91 10.80 9.54
N THR A 14 -0.11 10.69 10.39
CA THR A 14 -1.22 11.64 10.40
C THR A 14 -0.69 12.99 10.88
N PRO A 15 -0.70 14.05 10.05
CA PRO A 15 -0.41 15.39 10.54
C PRO A 15 -1.38 15.72 11.65
N ARG A 16 -0.91 16.22 12.79
CA ARG A 16 -1.82 16.75 13.81
C ARG A 16 -2.66 17.85 13.14
N PRO A 17 -3.98 17.74 13.14
CA PRO A 17 -4.80 18.72 12.45
C PRO A 17 -4.59 20.09 13.09
N THR A 18 -4.00 21.00 12.36
CA THR A 18 -3.92 22.41 12.70
C THR A 18 -5.20 23.15 12.31
N THR A 19 -6.08 22.49 11.58
CA THR A 19 -7.37 23.02 11.10
C THR A 19 -8.50 22.25 11.76
N PRO A 20 -9.53 22.91 12.27
CA PRO A 20 -10.72 22.22 12.80
C PRO A 20 -11.27 21.28 11.74
N PRO A 21 -11.81 20.12 12.14
CA PRO A 21 -12.37 19.17 11.19
C PRO A 21 -13.41 19.87 10.32
N ARG A 22 -13.30 19.74 9.00
CA ARG A 22 -14.34 20.20 8.08
C ARG A 22 -15.63 19.49 8.48
N VAL A 23 -16.62 20.27 8.91
CA VAL A 23 -17.97 19.73 9.05
C VAL A 23 -18.35 19.17 7.68
N PRO A 24 -18.65 17.88 7.57
CA PRO A 24 -19.07 17.31 6.29
C PRO A 24 -20.27 18.12 5.81
N LYS A 25 -20.20 18.71 4.63
CA LYS A 25 -21.41 19.17 3.94
C LYS A 25 -22.34 17.95 3.89
N GLN A 26 -23.53 18.07 4.46
CA GLN A 26 -24.55 17.04 4.26
C GLN A 26 -24.62 16.75 2.77
N ALA A 27 -24.42 15.49 2.40
CA ALA A 27 -24.61 15.06 1.02
C ALA A 27 -26.08 15.28 0.70
N THR A 28 -26.35 16.43 0.10
CA THR A 28 -27.65 16.72 -0.46
C THR A 28 -27.71 16.05 -1.83
N ASP A 29 -28.72 15.25 -1.99
CA ASP A 29 -29.31 14.84 -3.25
C ASP A 29 -28.53 13.90 -4.16
N GLY A 30 -28.98 12.67 -4.19
CA GLY A 30 -28.75 11.71 -5.28
C GLY A 30 -27.63 10.71 -5.08
N PHE A 31 -26.75 10.87 -4.12
CA PHE A 31 -25.74 9.86 -3.83
C PHE A 31 -26.27 8.87 -2.78
N VAL A 32 -26.82 7.76 -3.23
CA VAL A 32 -27.30 6.69 -2.35
C VAL A 32 -26.13 5.79 -1.96
N SER A 33 -25.52 6.07 -0.82
CA SER A 33 -24.59 5.11 -0.18
C SER A 33 -25.40 3.89 0.28
N PRO A 34 -24.86 2.66 0.15
CA PRO A 34 -25.48 1.47 0.74
C PRO A 34 -25.81 1.60 2.23
N MET A 35 -25.14 2.50 2.92
CA MET A 35 -25.33 2.77 4.34
C MET A 35 -26.47 3.75 4.66
N HIS A 36 -27.15 4.32 3.69
CA HIS A 36 -28.44 5.03 3.91
C HIS A 36 -29.50 4.11 4.53
N ARG A 37 -29.28 2.80 4.45
CA ARG A 37 -30.13 1.82 5.13
C ARG A 37 -30.09 1.92 6.65
N TYR A 38 -29.03 2.55 7.19
CA TYR A 38 -28.76 2.67 8.62
C TYR A 38 -28.56 4.14 8.98
N PRO A 39 -29.65 4.97 8.96
CA PRO A 39 -29.55 6.42 9.14
C PRO A 39 -29.07 6.84 10.53
N GLU A 40 -29.18 5.94 11.51
CA GLU A 40 -28.65 6.12 12.87
C GLU A 40 -27.12 6.10 12.93
N MET A 41 -26.46 5.50 11.93
CA MET A 41 -25.01 5.44 11.86
C MET A 41 -24.47 6.69 11.13
N LYS A 42 -23.62 7.45 11.79
CA LYS A 42 -22.90 8.55 11.17
C LYS A 42 -21.73 8.02 10.35
N ARG A 43 -21.40 8.70 9.23
CA ARG A 43 -20.27 8.28 8.37
C ARG A 43 -18.94 8.14 9.12
N GLY A 44 -18.73 8.94 10.18
CA GLY A 44 -17.54 8.85 11.02
C GLY A 44 -17.47 7.56 11.86
N ASP A 45 -18.62 6.94 12.12
CA ASP A 45 -18.70 5.72 12.96
C ASP A 45 -18.24 4.47 12.22
N TRP A 46 -18.01 4.57 10.92
CA TRP A 46 -17.55 3.45 10.06
C TRP A 46 -16.05 3.46 9.83
N GLY A 47 -15.39 4.42 10.42
CA GLY A 47 -13.95 4.48 10.42
C GLY A 47 -13.37 3.25 11.13
N ASN A 48 -12.16 2.91 10.77
CA ASN A 48 -11.35 1.97 11.52
C ASN A 48 -10.13 2.73 12.07
N ASP A 49 -9.52 2.16 13.10
CA ASP A 49 -8.34 2.73 13.75
C ASP A 49 -7.03 2.38 13.03
N TRP A 50 -7.11 1.88 11.81
CA TRP A 50 -5.93 1.54 11.03
C TRP A 50 -5.20 2.79 10.56
N THR A 51 -3.94 2.88 10.91
CA THR A 51 -3.02 3.91 10.45
C THR A 51 -2.52 3.62 9.02
N ARG A 52 -1.36 4.10 8.64
CA ARG A 52 -0.75 3.81 7.34
C ARG A 52 0.22 2.64 7.46
N THR A 53 0.55 2.04 6.32
CA THR A 53 1.57 1.00 6.21
C THR A 53 2.77 1.57 5.46
N ALA A 54 3.93 1.52 6.10
CA ALA A 54 5.21 1.71 5.43
C ALA A 54 5.76 0.34 5.01
N CYS A 55 6.24 0.25 3.77
CA CYS A 55 6.92 -0.92 3.24
C CYS A 55 8.35 -0.55 2.85
N VAL A 56 9.30 -1.39 3.23
CA VAL A 56 10.70 -1.28 2.82
C VAL A 56 11.10 -2.57 2.11
N VAL A 57 11.62 -2.43 0.90
CA VAL A 57 12.24 -3.51 0.14
C VAL A 57 13.75 -3.27 0.14
N THR A 58 14.52 -4.27 0.57
CA THR A 58 15.99 -4.18 0.67
C THR A 58 16.64 -5.18 -0.27
N ALA A 59 17.62 -4.74 -1.05
CA ALA A 59 18.45 -5.59 -1.91
C ALA A 59 19.60 -6.25 -1.14
N ASP A 60 20.25 -7.23 -1.78
CA ASP A 60 21.36 -7.99 -1.21
C ASP A 60 22.62 -7.15 -0.92
N ASP A 61 22.79 -6.01 -1.62
CA ASP A 61 23.87 -5.03 -1.36
C ASP A 61 23.53 -4.02 -0.24
N GLY A 62 22.32 -4.08 0.33
CA GLY A 62 21.85 -3.17 1.37
C GLY A 62 21.11 -1.92 0.86
N THR A 63 21.05 -1.68 -0.44
CA THR A 63 20.21 -0.62 -1.01
C THR A 63 18.76 -0.91 -0.71
N TRP A 64 17.97 0.12 -0.41
CA TRP A 64 16.57 -0.05 -0.04
C TRP A 64 15.66 0.96 -0.73
N GLY A 65 14.43 0.54 -0.95
CA GLY A 65 13.34 1.36 -1.45
C GLY A 65 12.17 1.42 -0.48
N PHE A 66 11.36 2.47 -0.60
CA PHE A 66 10.26 2.79 0.31
C PHE A 66 8.95 2.94 -0.42
N GLY A 67 7.87 2.40 0.18
CA GLY A 67 6.50 2.61 -0.25
C GLY A 67 5.56 2.86 0.92
N LEU A 68 4.48 3.56 0.69
CA LEU A 68 3.49 3.91 1.70
C LEU A 68 2.08 3.61 1.18
N THR A 69 1.22 3.08 2.06
CA THR A 69 -0.19 2.83 1.74
C THR A 69 -1.09 3.03 2.96
N LEU A 70 -2.37 2.69 2.80
CA LEU A 70 -3.41 2.79 3.83
C LEU A 70 -3.67 1.44 4.50
N HIS A 71 -4.49 1.46 5.56
CA HIS A 71 -5.09 0.27 6.20
C HIS A 71 -4.07 -0.70 6.82
N SER A 72 -3.24 -0.18 7.74
CA SER A 72 -2.09 -0.87 8.34
C SER A 72 -2.38 -2.28 8.89
N GLY A 73 -3.53 -2.52 9.50
CA GLY A 73 -3.87 -3.84 10.04
C GLY A 73 -3.71 -4.95 8.99
N PRO A 74 -4.61 -5.04 8.01
CA PRO A 74 -4.59 -6.11 7.02
C PRO A 74 -3.45 -6.00 6.00
N THR A 75 -3.04 -4.77 5.61
CA THR A 75 -2.00 -4.61 4.58
C THR A 75 -0.61 -5.00 5.08
N VAL A 76 -0.29 -4.77 6.36
CA VAL A 76 0.95 -5.26 6.97
C VAL A 76 1.03 -6.78 6.90
N SER A 77 -0.04 -7.47 7.27
CA SER A 77 -0.09 -8.94 7.22
C SER A 77 0.00 -9.46 5.78
N LEU A 78 -0.75 -8.87 4.83
CA LEU A 78 -0.66 -9.25 3.41
C LEU A 78 0.76 -9.13 2.87
N ILE A 79 1.48 -8.07 3.23
CA ILE A 79 2.86 -7.88 2.76
C ILE A 79 3.79 -8.88 3.44
N ASN A 80 3.80 -8.94 4.78
CA ASN A 80 4.80 -9.74 5.52
C ASN A 80 4.56 -11.25 5.43
N ASP A 81 3.30 -11.68 5.45
CA ASP A 81 2.96 -13.10 5.57
C ASP A 81 2.70 -13.76 4.21
N HIS A 82 2.41 -12.96 3.18
CA HIS A 82 2.13 -13.47 1.85
C HIS A 82 3.09 -12.92 0.79
N PHE A 83 3.06 -11.63 0.46
CA PHE A 83 3.78 -11.10 -0.70
C PHE A 83 5.30 -11.15 -0.56
N ALA A 84 5.84 -10.91 0.63
CA ALA A 84 7.27 -11.02 0.90
C ALA A 84 7.82 -12.41 0.49
N LYS A 85 7.09 -13.46 0.85
CA LYS A 85 7.48 -14.85 0.56
C LYS A 85 7.49 -15.19 -0.94
N LEU A 86 6.75 -14.42 -1.75
CA LEU A 86 6.67 -14.64 -3.20
C LEU A 86 7.82 -13.99 -3.97
N ILE A 87 8.39 -12.92 -3.43
CA ILE A 87 9.35 -12.10 -4.17
C ILE A 87 10.74 -11.99 -3.51
N GLU A 88 10.89 -12.36 -2.24
CA GLU A 88 12.21 -12.45 -1.61
C GLU A 88 13.08 -13.48 -2.34
N GLY A 89 14.32 -13.14 -2.65
CA GLY A 89 15.26 -13.94 -3.44
C GLY A 89 15.17 -13.74 -4.97
N GLU A 90 14.14 -13.05 -5.46
CA GLU A 90 13.95 -12.74 -6.87
C GLU A 90 14.77 -11.52 -7.32
N ASP A 91 14.83 -11.28 -8.63
CA ASP A 91 15.58 -10.15 -9.20
C ASP A 91 14.87 -8.82 -8.94
N VAL A 92 15.57 -7.87 -8.32
CA VAL A 92 15.05 -6.51 -8.05
C VAL A 92 14.53 -5.82 -9.32
N MET A 93 15.14 -6.07 -10.49
CA MET A 93 14.80 -5.38 -11.73
C MET A 93 13.47 -5.83 -12.34
N ALA A 94 12.93 -6.96 -11.91
CA ALA A 94 11.71 -7.56 -12.47
C ALA A 94 10.42 -6.98 -11.84
N THR A 95 10.32 -5.66 -11.70
CA THR A 95 9.23 -4.97 -11.00
C THR A 95 7.84 -5.35 -11.51
N GLU A 96 7.64 -5.36 -12.83
CA GLU A 96 6.35 -5.73 -13.46
C GLU A 96 5.97 -7.18 -13.18
N ARG A 97 6.95 -8.10 -13.22
CA ARG A 97 6.73 -9.50 -12.88
C ARG A 97 6.31 -9.66 -11.43
N HIS A 98 6.92 -8.93 -10.51
CA HIS A 98 6.55 -8.97 -9.09
C HIS A 98 5.14 -8.47 -8.86
N TRP A 99 4.76 -7.37 -9.52
CA TRP A 99 3.39 -6.87 -9.50
C TRP A 99 2.40 -7.94 -10.00
N ASP A 100 2.65 -8.57 -11.15
CA ASP A 100 1.78 -9.60 -11.73
C ASP A 100 1.65 -10.84 -10.82
N VAL A 101 2.76 -11.28 -10.22
CA VAL A 101 2.76 -12.39 -9.26
C VAL A 101 1.88 -12.07 -8.05
N MET A 102 2.03 -10.89 -7.45
CA MET A 102 1.22 -10.48 -6.30
C MET A 102 -0.26 -10.35 -6.67
N GLN A 103 -0.57 -9.78 -7.83
CA GLN A 103 -1.93 -9.68 -8.34
C GLN A 103 -2.59 -11.05 -8.53
N LYS A 104 -1.92 -11.97 -9.20
CA LYS A 104 -2.45 -13.32 -9.45
C LYS A 104 -2.59 -14.12 -8.17
N SER A 105 -1.62 -14.03 -7.26
CA SER A 105 -1.66 -14.76 -5.99
C SER A 105 -2.77 -14.28 -5.05
N SER A 106 -3.23 -13.04 -5.19
CA SER A 106 -4.33 -12.49 -4.41
C SER A 106 -5.72 -12.84 -4.96
N SER A 107 -5.82 -13.41 -6.17
CA SER A 107 -7.10 -13.71 -6.81
C SER A 107 -8.05 -14.58 -5.99
N PRO A 108 -7.61 -15.57 -5.21
CA PRO A 108 -8.51 -16.40 -4.40
C PRO A 108 -9.29 -15.64 -3.32
N TYR A 109 -8.77 -14.52 -2.84
CA TYR A 109 -9.42 -13.70 -1.83
C TYR A 109 -9.75 -12.27 -2.30
N GLY A 110 -9.58 -12.02 -3.61
CA GLY A 110 -9.91 -10.78 -4.28
C GLY A 110 -8.71 -9.87 -4.48
N THR A 111 -8.58 -9.31 -5.68
CA THR A 111 -7.45 -8.44 -6.06
C THR A 111 -7.72 -6.97 -5.77
N ALA A 112 -8.99 -6.56 -5.68
CA ALA A 112 -9.39 -5.19 -5.39
C ALA A 112 -9.39 -4.90 -3.87
N GLY A 113 -9.30 -3.62 -3.50
CA GLY A 113 -9.33 -3.20 -2.11
C GLY A 113 -8.03 -3.46 -1.36
N LEU A 114 -8.06 -4.17 -0.23
CA LEU A 114 -6.90 -4.36 0.65
C LEU A 114 -5.68 -4.96 -0.06
N PRO A 115 -5.80 -5.99 -0.92
CA PRO A 115 -4.65 -6.48 -1.67
C PRO A 115 -4.04 -5.42 -2.59
N SER A 116 -4.84 -4.61 -3.28
CA SER A 116 -4.32 -3.53 -4.12
C SER A 116 -3.54 -2.49 -3.32
N PHE A 117 -4.00 -2.13 -2.10
CA PHE A 117 -3.25 -1.25 -1.22
C PHE A 117 -1.89 -1.86 -0.82
N ALA A 118 -1.87 -3.14 -0.47
CA ALA A 118 -0.64 -3.83 -0.10
C ALA A 118 0.33 -3.93 -1.28
N ILE A 119 -0.16 -4.32 -2.46
CA ILE A 119 0.63 -4.39 -3.70
C ILE A 119 1.21 -3.02 -4.05
N SER A 120 0.40 -1.95 -3.96
CA SER A 120 0.86 -0.59 -4.23
C SER A 120 2.04 -0.16 -3.34
N ALA A 121 2.03 -0.53 -2.06
CA ALA A 121 3.16 -0.22 -1.18
C ALA A 121 4.44 -0.96 -1.58
N VAL A 122 4.33 -2.23 -1.93
CA VAL A 122 5.47 -3.04 -2.37
C VAL A 122 5.99 -2.55 -3.71
N ASP A 123 5.10 -2.29 -4.66
CA ASP A 123 5.44 -1.81 -6.01
C ASP A 123 6.16 -0.46 -5.97
N ASN A 124 5.64 0.51 -5.21
CA ASN A 124 6.31 1.78 -5.00
C ASN A 124 7.71 1.61 -4.39
N ALA A 125 7.86 0.70 -3.42
CA ALA A 125 9.16 0.41 -2.82
C ALA A 125 10.13 -0.24 -3.82
N LEU A 126 9.65 -1.12 -4.70
CA LEU A 126 10.45 -1.73 -5.76
C LEU A 126 10.91 -0.70 -6.80
N TRP A 127 10.03 0.20 -7.22
CA TRP A 127 10.39 1.27 -8.15
C TRP A 127 11.37 2.28 -7.54
N ASP A 128 11.19 2.65 -6.26
CA ASP A 128 12.14 3.50 -5.54
C ASP A 128 13.52 2.83 -5.43
N LEU A 129 13.54 1.53 -5.09
CA LEU A 129 14.77 0.73 -5.04
C LEU A 129 15.45 0.68 -6.42
N LYS A 130 14.70 0.36 -7.47
CA LYS A 130 15.21 0.30 -8.86
C LYS A 130 15.79 1.64 -9.30
N GLY A 131 15.10 2.76 -9.00
CA GLY A 131 15.58 4.11 -9.28
C GLY A 131 16.93 4.41 -8.61
N LYS A 132 17.08 4.03 -7.35
CA LYS A 132 18.32 4.20 -6.59
C LYS A 132 19.47 3.36 -7.15
N ILE A 133 19.22 2.10 -7.48
CA ILE A 133 20.21 1.20 -8.08
C ILE A 133 20.70 1.73 -9.43
N LEU A 134 19.78 2.23 -10.26
CA LEU A 134 20.09 2.77 -11.58
C LEU A 134 20.57 4.23 -11.53
N ASN A 135 20.56 4.87 -10.36
CA ASN A 135 20.83 6.30 -10.18
C ASN A 135 20.00 7.17 -11.13
N ARG A 136 18.72 6.84 -11.27
CA ARG A 136 17.75 7.53 -12.12
C ARG A 136 16.43 7.76 -11.35
N PRO A 137 15.81 8.92 -11.50
CA PRO A 137 14.49 9.14 -10.93
C PRO A 137 13.45 8.23 -11.63
N VAL A 138 12.43 7.81 -10.88
CA VAL A 138 11.43 6.86 -11.38
C VAL A 138 10.72 7.35 -12.63
N TYR A 139 10.43 8.65 -12.74
CA TYR A 139 9.75 9.20 -13.92
C TYR A 139 10.56 9.02 -15.24
N GLU A 140 11.89 8.95 -15.17
CA GLU A 140 12.72 8.65 -16.34
C GLU A 140 12.72 7.15 -16.71
N LEU A 141 12.38 6.28 -15.76
CA LEU A 141 12.37 4.83 -15.95
C LEU A 141 11.05 4.33 -16.54
N ILE A 142 9.97 5.07 -16.31
CA ILE A 142 8.64 4.70 -16.79
C ILE A 142 8.20 5.47 -18.05
N GLY A 143 8.94 6.50 -18.47
CA GLY A 143 8.71 7.24 -19.71
C GLY A 143 7.86 8.48 -19.54
#